data_5e779cfecf05a664a34f4a6a140df010
#
_entry.id   5e779cfecf05a664a34f4a6a140df010
#
_cell.length_a   1.000
_cell.length_b   1.000
_cell.length_c   1.000
_cell.angle_alpha   90.00
_cell.angle_beta   90.00
_cell.angle_gamma   90.00
#
_symmetry.space_group_name_H-M   'P 1'
#
loop_
_entity.id
_entity.type
_entity.pdbx_description
1 polymer ?
#
loop_
_entity_poly.entity_id
_entity_poly.type
_entity_poly.pdbx_seq_one_letter_code
_entity_poly.pdbx_strand_id
1 'polypeptide(L)'
;MSNKMKKLAAASLAIVCAASMSGCSDSGYIGTVNGIQIPNGMYLFYVAVNGYNEAASQIKEEQGDESGTAEVTVFNNTIEGKSASAWLKDYAVTKLRRYAAIEDLFAQYSLSLTDEEKTEIEDNLKSLDNDLGMYAQYYGLPDGISSFGEHYESMGIGKSSLRMISENSYKENHVFLNQYDADGLTPVSDDEINTYITENYAAVKYLKLNFTDYQGVSLKDDADIQAVKDLAQAYADRYNSTGDWSEIQYDFDLRQAQFDAWTKADDDYAEMKSGTAEAEPDSQNAPAPSTADAAGTGEVPADEAESTAEAGTADAPSEEVAGDSDTIFVKPVVNSDDAEYNKFAQDAIDAATAEKKDVSTVEQYIKKDSSTLPEKLTEYIWNASTDSKATLFTDDENSCIYVVVRDDATTMDSWKETQHENFLHALKDDDFDKLLEDIYTKYTVELDDYLVNTKYAPEKLRGIGE
;
A
#
# COMPACT_ATOMS: atom_id res chain seq x y z
N MET A 1 -24.98 39.95 17.51
CA MET A 1 -24.01 38.97 18.00
C MET A 1 -23.35 39.51 19.27
N SER A 2 -23.56 38.84 20.36
CA SER A 2 -23.37 39.30 21.73
C SER A 2 -21.90 39.36 22.12
N ASN A 3 -21.51 40.45 22.81
CA ASN A 3 -20.18 40.72 23.39
C ASN A 3 -19.65 39.68 24.40
N LYS A 4 -20.34 38.51 24.52
CA LYS A 4 -19.90 37.39 25.36
C LYS A 4 -18.95 36.40 24.63
N MET A 5 -18.93 36.38 23.30
CA MET A 5 -18.03 35.51 22.54
C MET A 5 -16.59 36.03 22.39
N LYS A 6 -16.38 37.31 22.66
CA LYS A 6 -15.00 37.91 22.59
C LYS A 6 -14.16 37.74 23.87
N LYS A 7 -14.71 37.17 24.91
CA LYS A 7 -14.00 36.93 26.19
C LYS A 7 -13.66 35.50 26.49
N LEU A 8 -14.03 34.53 25.62
CA LEU A 8 -13.66 33.10 25.74
C LEU A 8 -12.41 32.74 24.93
N ALA A 9 -11.95 33.64 24.04
CA ALA A 9 -10.75 33.42 23.25
C ALA A 9 -9.42 33.78 23.96
N ALA A 10 -9.46 34.07 25.26
CA ALA A 10 -8.26 34.40 26.04
C ALA A 10 -8.11 33.57 27.31
N ALA A 11 -8.81 32.45 27.40
CA ALA A 11 -8.57 31.47 28.44
C ALA A 11 -7.61 30.42 27.90
N SER A 12 -6.35 30.86 27.70
CA SER A 12 -5.12 30.08 27.79
C SER A 12 -5.36 28.60 28.03
N LEU A 13 -5.19 27.80 26.97
CA LEU A 13 -4.82 26.41 27.08
C LEU A 13 -3.38 26.31 27.67
N ALA A 14 -3.20 26.72 28.90
CA ALA A 14 -2.11 26.23 29.74
C ALA A 14 -2.52 24.85 30.27
N ILE A 15 -2.85 23.91 29.36
CA ILE A 15 -2.87 22.51 29.72
C ILE A 15 -1.41 22.07 29.73
N VAL A 16 -0.87 22.14 30.90
CA VAL A 16 0.33 21.48 31.33
C VAL A 16 0.27 20.02 30.91
N CYS A 17 0.95 19.66 29.84
CA CYS A 17 1.43 18.30 29.65
C CYS A 17 2.53 18.03 30.69
N ALA A 18 2.13 17.96 31.98
CA ALA A 18 2.94 17.42 33.05
C ALA A 18 2.68 15.91 33.12
N ALA A 19 3.04 15.21 32.07
CA ALA A 19 3.09 13.75 32.10
C ALA A 19 4.55 13.33 31.99
N SER A 20 5.10 12.92 33.11
CA SER A 20 6.24 12.02 33.31
C SER A 20 7.42 12.15 32.32
N MET A 21 8.26 13.15 32.53
CA MET A 21 9.61 13.20 31.97
C MET A 21 10.51 12.18 32.71
N SER A 22 10.64 11.00 32.16
CA SER A 22 11.67 10.03 32.54
C SER A 22 12.44 9.56 31.32
N GLY A 23 13.18 10.49 30.70
CA GLY A 23 14.13 10.18 29.64
C GLY A 23 14.97 11.45 29.35
N CYS A 24 16.27 11.38 29.54
CA CYS A 24 17.16 12.52 29.72
C CYS A 24 17.53 13.33 28.46
N SER A 25 17.00 13.11 27.27
CA SER A 25 17.45 13.82 26.07
C SER A 25 16.59 15.01 25.63
N ASP A 26 15.34 15.10 26.09
CA ASP A 26 14.34 16.08 25.62
C ASP A 26 13.93 17.11 26.69
N SER A 27 14.82 17.49 27.62
CA SER A 27 14.47 18.30 28.78
C SER A 27 14.39 19.82 28.51
N GLY A 28 14.49 20.27 27.27
CA GLY A 28 14.50 21.70 26.92
C GLY A 28 13.51 22.06 25.82
N TYR A 29 13.13 23.35 25.81
CA TYR A 29 12.26 23.92 24.78
C TYR A 29 13.04 24.87 23.90
N ILE A 30 12.78 24.85 22.58
CA ILE A 30 13.38 25.78 21.64
C ILE A 30 12.64 27.12 21.63
N GLY A 31 11.42 27.14 22.13
CA GLY A 31 10.58 28.33 22.14
C GLY A 31 9.10 28.00 22.11
N THR A 32 8.30 28.90 21.55
CA THR A 32 6.85 28.72 21.41
C THR A 32 6.37 29.05 20.00
N VAL A 33 5.29 28.38 19.58
CA VAL A 33 4.51 28.74 18.40
C VAL A 33 3.07 28.91 18.85
N ASN A 34 2.51 30.10 18.64
CA ASN A 34 1.18 30.49 19.13
C ASN A 34 0.95 30.19 20.64
N GLY A 35 2.01 30.32 21.44
CA GLY A 35 1.98 30.00 22.87
C GLY A 35 2.16 28.51 23.24
N ILE A 36 2.17 27.61 22.26
CA ILE A 36 2.45 26.19 22.46
C ILE A 36 3.97 26.01 22.59
N GLN A 37 4.41 25.36 23.66
CA GLN A 37 5.83 25.08 23.90
C GLN A 37 6.32 23.98 22.95
N ILE A 38 7.46 24.24 22.29
CA ILE A 38 8.08 23.35 21.32
C ILE A 38 9.34 22.71 21.92
N PRO A 39 9.39 21.37 22.12
CA PRO A 39 10.59 20.68 22.56
C PRO A 39 11.74 20.84 21.57
N ASN A 40 12.98 20.86 22.08
CA ASN A 40 14.18 20.90 21.24
C ASN A 40 14.21 19.72 20.22
N GLY A 41 13.86 18.52 20.65
CA GLY A 41 13.88 17.32 19.81
C GLY A 41 12.89 17.40 18.64
N MET A 42 11.75 18.05 18.80
CA MET A 42 10.80 18.26 17.71
C MET A 42 11.39 19.19 16.62
N TYR A 43 12.02 20.29 17.01
CA TYR A 43 12.73 21.14 16.05
C TYR A 43 13.86 20.39 15.35
N LEU A 44 14.66 19.64 16.11
CA LEU A 44 15.75 18.85 15.55
C LEU A 44 15.25 17.79 14.57
N PHE A 45 14.12 17.14 14.85
CA PHE A 45 13.49 16.21 13.93
C PHE A 45 13.12 16.86 12.59
N TYR A 46 12.48 18.04 12.64
CA TYR A 46 12.08 18.75 11.43
C TYR A 46 13.26 19.36 10.67
N VAL A 47 14.41 19.60 11.31
CA VAL A 47 15.62 20.05 10.62
C VAL A 47 16.44 18.86 10.10
N ALA A 48 16.78 17.93 10.99
CA ALA A 48 17.83 16.92 10.76
C ALA A 48 17.31 15.64 10.09
N VAL A 49 16.03 15.34 10.23
CA VAL A 49 15.44 14.13 9.65
C VAL A 49 14.52 14.54 8.50
N ASN A 50 13.37 15.10 8.82
CA ASN A 50 12.33 15.38 7.84
C ASN A 50 12.78 16.42 6.80
N GLY A 51 13.30 17.57 7.26
CA GLY A 51 13.76 18.63 6.35
C GLY A 51 14.99 18.24 5.53
N TYR A 52 15.94 17.53 6.12
CA TYR A 52 17.11 17.07 5.37
C TYR A 52 16.77 16.10 4.25
N ASN A 53 15.88 15.15 4.52
CA ASN A 53 15.41 14.20 3.51
C ASN A 53 14.63 14.90 2.39
N GLU A 54 13.76 15.86 2.74
CA GLU A 54 13.03 16.66 1.77
C GLU A 54 13.99 17.50 0.90
N ALA A 55 14.96 18.16 1.52
CA ALA A 55 15.99 18.92 0.81
C ALA A 55 16.79 18.04 -0.15
N ALA A 56 17.18 16.84 0.27
CA ALA A 56 17.90 15.90 -0.58
C ALA A 56 17.04 15.43 -1.77
N SER A 57 15.77 15.18 -1.54
CA SER A 57 14.81 14.79 -2.60
C SER A 57 14.66 15.90 -3.64
N GLN A 58 14.42 17.15 -3.22
CA GLN A 58 14.29 18.28 -4.14
C GLN A 58 15.55 18.52 -4.97
N ILE A 59 16.73 18.39 -4.36
CA ILE A 59 18.00 18.55 -5.08
C ILE A 59 18.18 17.43 -6.12
N LYS A 60 17.82 16.19 -5.81
CA LYS A 60 17.88 15.07 -6.76
C LYS A 60 16.95 15.30 -7.94
N GLU A 61 15.73 15.74 -7.68
CA GLU A 61 14.76 16.06 -8.71
C GLU A 61 15.26 17.19 -9.63
N GLU A 62 15.79 18.29 -9.06
CA GLU A 62 16.40 19.40 -9.83
C GLU A 62 17.60 18.94 -10.67
N GLN A 63 18.33 17.92 -10.23
CA GLN A 63 19.46 17.34 -10.97
C GLN A 63 19.02 16.30 -12.02
N GLY A 64 17.73 15.98 -12.10
CA GLY A 64 17.18 15.01 -13.04
C GLY A 64 17.55 13.55 -12.66
N ASP A 65 17.82 13.26 -11.40
CA ASP A 65 18.06 11.90 -10.91
C ASP A 65 16.72 11.20 -10.65
N GLU A 66 16.11 10.68 -11.72
CA GLU A 66 14.87 9.88 -11.64
C GLU A 66 15.04 8.58 -10.83
N SER A 67 16.28 8.10 -10.67
CA SER A 67 16.56 6.88 -9.88
C SER A 67 16.62 7.13 -8.38
N GLY A 68 16.79 8.38 -7.95
CA GLY A 68 16.92 8.78 -6.55
C GLY A 68 18.18 8.25 -5.85
N THR A 69 19.14 7.66 -6.60
CA THR A 69 20.32 6.96 -6.05
C THR A 69 21.56 7.84 -5.94
N ALA A 70 21.56 9.06 -6.50
CA ALA A 70 22.72 9.95 -6.42
C ALA A 70 22.97 10.40 -4.97
N GLU A 71 24.24 10.36 -4.55
CA GLU A 71 24.64 10.98 -3.29
C GLU A 71 24.56 12.50 -3.39
N VAL A 72 23.82 13.13 -2.50
CA VAL A 72 23.61 14.58 -2.47
C VAL A 72 24.21 15.17 -1.21
N THR A 73 25.10 16.14 -1.37
CA THR A 73 25.59 16.96 -0.25
C THR A 73 24.69 18.18 -0.10
N VAL A 74 23.65 18.10 0.74
CA VAL A 74 22.61 19.10 0.91
C VAL A 74 23.20 20.49 1.16
N PHE A 75 24.15 20.63 2.10
CA PHE A 75 24.70 21.93 2.51
C PHE A 75 25.51 22.67 1.43
N ASN A 76 25.89 21.99 0.35
CA ASN A 76 26.59 22.62 -0.78
C ASN A 76 25.63 23.21 -1.84
N ASN A 77 24.33 23.03 -1.65
CA ASN A 77 23.32 23.42 -2.61
C ASN A 77 22.47 24.62 -2.11
N THR A 78 21.76 25.21 -3.03
CA THR A 78 20.69 26.17 -2.76
C THR A 78 19.36 25.51 -3.10
N ILE A 79 18.35 25.72 -2.29
CA ILE A 79 17.01 25.19 -2.46
C ILE A 79 16.06 26.39 -2.47
N GLU A 80 15.24 26.51 -3.49
CA GLU A 80 14.33 27.65 -3.68
C GLU A 80 15.04 29.02 -3.56
N GLY A 81 16.31 29.11 -4.02
CA GLY A 81 17.11 30.30 -3.98
C GLY A 81 17.68 30.69 -2.60
N LYS A 82 17.54 29.82 -1.59
CA LYS A 82 18.10 29.98 -0.23
C LYS A 82 19.25 29.00 -0.02
N SER A 83 20.19 29.36 0.90
CA SER A 83 21.14 28.33 1.36
C SER A 83 20.39 27.19 2.05
N ALA A 84 20.90 25.96 1.95
CA ALA A 84 20.28 24.80 2.59
C ALA A 84 20.01 25.01 4.09
N SER A 85 20.95 25.60 4.84
CA SER A 85 20.73 25.93 6.25
C SER A 85 19.59 26.93 6.49
N ALA A 86 19.39 27.89 5.62
CA ALA A 86 18.29 28.84 5.74
C ALA A 86 16.95 28.17 5.37
N TRP A 87 16.96 27.38 4.30
CA TRP A 87 15.78 26.63 3.88
C TRP A 87 15.32 25.62 4.94
N LEU A 88 16.24 24.84 5.52
CA LEU A 88 15.95 23.87 6.58
C LEU A 88 15.33 24.54 7.82
N LYS A 89 15.79 25.73 8.21
CA LYS A 89 15.18 26.47 9.32
C LYS A 89 13.76 26.93 8.98
N ASP A 90 13.56 27.48 7.79
CA ASP A 90 12.25 27.91 7.34
C ASP A 90 11.27 26.74 7.24
N TYR A 91 11.74 25.59 6.72
CA TYR A 91 10.99 24.36 6.65
C TYR A 91 10.54 23.89 8.05
N ALA A 92 11.48 23.80 8.99
CA ALA A 92 11.17 23.42 10.36
C ALA A 92 10.15 24.38 11.01
N VAL A 93 10.31 25.70 10.82
CA VAL A 93 9.35 26.68 11.34
C VAL A 93 7.96 26.48 10.73
N THR A 94 7.87 26.17 9.44
CA THR A 94 6.59 25.87 8.77
C THR A 94 5.94 24.63 9.35
N LYS A 95 6.71 23.55 9.55
CA LYS A 95 6.19 22.31 10.17
C LYS A 95 5.76 22.54 11.63
N LEU A 96 6.48 23.32 12.40
CA LEU A 96 6.09 23.68 13.77
C LEU A 96 4.81 24.53 13.82
N ARG A 97 4.61 25.41 12.84
CA ARG A 97 3.34 26.15 12.71
C ARG A 97 2.19 25.23 12.37
N ARG A 98 2.38 24.28 11.43
CA ARG A 98 1.37 23.27 11.09
C ARG A 98 1.04 22.41 12.32
N TYR A 99 2.05 21.91 13.02
CA TYR A 99 1.88 21.22 14.29
C TYR A 99 0.98 21.99 15.26
N ALA A 100 1.28 23.26 15.49
CA ALA A 100 0.50 24.08 16.42
C ALA A 100 -0.95 24.30 15.94
N ALA A 101 -1.16 24.44 14.62
CA ALA A 101 -2.50 24.59 14.08
C ALA A 101 -3.36 23.35 14.27
N ILE A 102 -2.78 22.16 14.09
CA ILE A 102 -3.46 20.89 14.35
C ILE A 102 -3.83 20.77 15.84
N GLU A 103 -2.90 21.05 16.75
CA GLU A 103 -3.18 21.03 18.19
C GLU A 103 -4.34 21.97 18.57
N ASP A 104 -4.33 23.19 18.03
CA ASP A 104 -5.37 24.20 18.28
C ASP A 104 -6.74 23.73 17.73
N LEU A 105 -6.78 23.23 16.48
CA LEU A 105 -8.02 22.75 15.87
C LEU A 105 -8.57 21.51 16.56
N PHE A 106 -7.70 20.54 16.88
CA PHE A 106 -8.08 19.32 17.60
C PHE A 106 -8.73 19.65 18.95
N ALA A 107 -8.11 20.59 19.69
CA ALA A 107 -8.68 21.06 20.96
C ALA A 107 -9.97 21.88 20.75
N GLN A 108 -10.03 22.75 19.72
CA GLN A 108 -11.20 23.56 19.40
C GLN A 108 -12.42 22.68 19.07
N TYR A 109 -12.19 21.59 18.33
CA TYR A 109 -13.23 20.65 17.93
C TYR A 109 -13.54 19.63 19.03
N SER A 110 -12.81 19.64 20.14
CA SER A 110 -12.96 18.70 21.25
C SER A 110 -12.79 17.23 20.83
N LEU A 111 -11.87 16.99 19.89
CA LEU A 111 -11.54 15.66 19.42
C LEU A 111 -10.67 14.90 20.44
N SER A 112 -10.57 13.60 20.31
CA SER A 112 -9.74 12.75 21.17
C SER A 112 -9.19 11.58 20.37
N LEU A 113 -7.94 11.22 20.64
CA LEU A 113 -7.37 9.98 20.11
C LEU A 113 -8.05 8.77 20.76
N THR A 114 -8.25 7.71 19.99
CA THR A 114 -8.76 6.43 20.47
C THR A 114 -7.73 5.71 21.35
N ASP A 115 -8.13 4.66 22.02
CA ASP A 115 -7.20 3.88 22.84
C ASP A 115 -6.33 2.96 21.96
N GLU A 116 -6.84 2.56 20.81
CA GLU A 116 -6.13 1.84 19.76
C GLU A 116 -4.98 2.69 19.21
N GLU A 117 -5.26 3.92 18.78
CA GLU A 117 -4.24 4.85 18.26
C GLU A 117 -3.14 5.14 19.31
N LYS A 118 -3.52 5.33 20.55
CA LYS A 118 -2.54 5.50 21.64
C LYS A 118 -1.66 4.28 21.83
N THR A 119 -2.25 3.08 21.71
CA THR A 119 -1.51 1.82 21.82
C THR A 119 -0.54 1.67 20.64
N GLU A 120 -1.00 1.96 19.43
CA GLU A 120 -0.18 1.91 18.22
C GLU A 120 1.01 2.89 18.30
N ILE A 121 0.78 4.13 18.73
CA ILE A 121 1.85 5.10 18.96
C ILE A 121 2.89 4.55 19.95
N GLU A 122 2.44 3.95 21.06
CA GLU A 122 3.36 3.35 22.05
C GLU A 122 4.15 2.17 21.46
N ASP A 123 3.52 1.32 20.67
CA ASP A 123 4.16 0.16 20.06
C ASP A 123 5.13 0.58 18.97
N ASN A 124 4.78 1.58 18.16
CA ASN A 124 5.70 2.18 17.19
C ASN A 124 6.93 2.79 17.86
N LEU A 125 6.75 3.52 18.97
CA LEU A 125 7.87 4.09 19.74
C LEU A 125 8.76 3.01 20.37
N LYS A 126 8.19 1.87 20.81
CA LYS A 126 8.98 0.73 21.30
C LYS A 126 9.75 0.06 20.15
N SER A 127 9.16 -0.05 18.96
CA SER A 127 9.80 -0.67 17.83
C SER A 127 11.08 0.05 17.39
N LEU A 128 11.20 1.36 17.65
CA LEU A 128 12.40 2.13 17.39
C LEU A 128 13.64 1.61 18.15
N ASP A 129 13.44 0.92 19.26
CA ASP A 129 14.54 0.33 20.05
C ASP A 129 14.95 -1.06 19.59
N ASN A 130 14.28 -1.63 18.59
CA ASN A 130 14.61 -2.96 18.09
C ASN A 130 16.03 -2.96 17.52
N ASP A 131 16.85 -3.90 18.00
CA ASP A 131 18.19 -4.11 17.49
C ASP A 131 18.12 -4.67 16.06
N LEU A 132 18.59 -3.90 15.09
CA LEU A 132 18.61 -4.24 13.69
C LEU A 132 19.80 -5.14 13.30
N GLY A 133 20.77 -5.34 14.21
CA GLY A 133 21.95 -6.17 13.96
C GLY A 133 22.69 -5.74 12.69
N MET A 134 22.95 -6.70 11.79
CA MET A 134 23.63 -6.43 10.51
C MET A 134 22.83 -5.57 9.54
N TYR A 135 21.52 -5.44 9.73
CA TYR A 135 20.66 -4.61 8.88
C TYR A 135 20.78 -3.12 9.20
N ALA A 136 21.38 -2.72 10.34
CA ALA A 136 21.52 -1.31 10.71
C ALA A 136 22.22 -0.48 9.61
N GLN A 137 23.29 -0.99 9.03
CA GLN A 137 24.00 -0.34 7.92
C GLN A 137 23.17 -0.32 6.62
N TYR A 138 22.39 -1.37 6.36
CA TYR A 138 21.48 -1.40 5.21
C TYR A 138 20.42 -0.29 5.29
N TYR A 139 19.96 0.02 6.50
CA TYR A 139 19.04 1.15 6.75
C TYR A 139 19.77 2.50 6.90
N GLY A 140 21.05 2.58 6.62
CA GLY A 140 21.82 3.83 6.64
C GLY A 140 22.13 4.35 8.05
N LEU A 141 22.06 3.49 9.08
CA LEU A 141 22.44 3.91 10.42
C LEU A 141 23.98 4.02 10.55
N PRO A 142 24.49 5.04 11.27
CA PRO A 142 25.93 5.21 11.49
C PRO A 142 26.57 4.04 12.23
N ASP A 143 27.89 3.86 12.03
CA ASP A 143 28.66 2.83 12.71
C ASP A 143 28.51 2.89 14.24
N GLY A 144 28.15 1.75 14.82
CA GLY A 144 27.97 1.61 16.29
C GLY A 144 26.56 2.00 16.77
N ILE A 145 25.65 2.34 15.90
CA ILE A 145 24.23 2.54 16.18
C ILE A 145 23.47 1.28 15.74
N SER A 146 22.72 0.67 16.65
CA SER A 146 22.04 -0.60 16.38
C SER A 146 20.51 -0.45 16.18
N SER A 147 19.95 0.70 16.52
CA SER A 147 18.51 0.95 16.42
C SER A 147 18.20 2.39 16.00
N PHE A 148 17.00 2.60 15.46
CA PHE A 148 16.53 3.95 15.15
C PHE A 148 16.39 4.80 16.42
N GLY A 149 16.00 4.22 17.56
CA GLY A 149 15.91 4.92 18.84
C GLY A 149 17.26 5.52 19.25
N GLU A 150 18.34 4.73 19.21
CA GLU A 150 19.71 5.21 19.49
C GLU A 150 20.13 6.30 18.49
N HIS A 151 19.77 6.14 17.22
CA HIS A 151 20.09 7.13 16.19
C HIS A 151 19.43 8.49 16.50
N TYR A 152 18.13 8.51 16.76
CA TYR A 152 17.41 9.73 17.13
C TYR A 152 17.96 10.37 18.42
N GLU A 153 18.22 9.56 19.45
CA GLU A 153 18.81 10.05 20.69
C GLU A 153 20.21 10.67 20.48
N SER A 154 21.01 10.10 19.58
CA SER A 154 22.33 10.66 19.23
C SER A 154 22.26 12.05 18.58
N MET A 155 21.15 12.33 17.90
CA MET A 155 20.84 13.65 17.34
C MET A 155 20.17 14.60 18.34
N GLY A 156 19.86 14.14 19.55
CA GLY A 156 19.14 14.94 20.57
C GLY A 156 17.62 14.92 20.41
N ILE A 157 17.09 13.96 19.66
CA ILE A 157 15.66 13.75 19.45
C ILE A 157 15.19 12.63 20.38
N GLY A 158 14.50 12.99 21.44
CA GLY A 158 14.01 12.02 22.43
C GLY A 158 12.63 11.48 22.08
N LYS A 159 12.27 10.35 22.69
CA LYS A 159 10.98 9.69 22.49
C LYS A 159 9.76 10.55 22.83
N SER A 160 9.89 11.51 23.75
CA SER A 160 8.81 12.44 24.04
C SER A 160 8.48 13.35 22.86
N SER A 161 9.50 13.84 22.14
CA SER A 161 9.29 14.62 20.91
C SER A 161 8.71 13.75 19.79
N LEU A 162 9.22 12.54 19.60
CA LEU A 162 8.70 11.60 18.60
C LEU A 162 7.24 11.24 18.89
N ARG A 163 6.88 11.00 20.15
CA ARG A 163 5.51 10.79 20.58
C ARG A 163 4.59 11.97 20.18
N MET A 164 4.99 13.18 20.53
CA MET A 164 4.19 14.37 20.21
C MET A 164 3.99 14.55 18.70
N ILE A 165 5.01 14.24 17.89
CA ILE A 165 4.93 14.26 16.42
C ILE A 165 3.97 13.18 15.92
N SER A 166 4.09 11.96 16.44
CA SER A 166 3.21 10.85 16.07
C SER A 166 1.75 11.13 16.47
N GLU A 167 1.50 11.56 17.71
CA GLU A 167 0.16 11.98 18.14
C GLU A 167 -0.44 13.07 17.26
N ASN A 168 0.39 14.03 16.83
CA ASN A 168 -0.06 15.12 15.96
C ASN A 168 -0.47 14.64 14.57
N SER A 169 0.19 13.61 14.03
CA SER A 169 -0.19 12.98 12.76
C SER A 169 -1.60 12.36 12.84
N TYR A 170 -1.91 11.59 13.88
CA TYR A 170 -3.27 11.07 14.10
C TYR A 170 -4.29 12.20 14.33
N LYS A 171 -3.94 13.22 15.11
CA LYS A 171 -4.79 14.41 15.31
C LYS A 171 -5.08 15.14 14.01
N GLU A 172 -4.09 15.22 13.10
CA GLU A 172 -4.25 15.82 11.79
C GLU A 172 -5.34 15.10 10.99
N ASN A 173 -5.31 13.77 10.97
CA ASN A 173 -6.33 12.97 10.33
C ASN A 173 -7.73 13.18 10.96
N HIS A 174 -7.83 13.18 12.28
CA HIS A 174 -9.10 13.50 12.96
C HIS A 174 -9.64 14.89 12.62
N VAL A 175 -8.76 15.90 12.50
CA VAL A 175 -9.15 17.26 12.08
C VAL A 175 -9.62 17.25 10.63
N PHE A 176 -8.92 16.51 9.76
CA PHE A 176 -9.28 16.34 8.36
C PHE A 176 -10.67 15.69 8.23
N LEU A 177 -10.91 14.56 8.89
CA LEU A 177 -12.21 13.87 8.88
C LEU A 177 -13.31 14.74 9.49
N ASN A 178 -13.04 15.43 10.61
CA ASN A 178 -14.02 16.39 11.18
C ASN A 178 -14.36 17.53 10.20
N GLN A 179 -13.51 17.81 9.23
CA GLN A 179 -13.77 18.83 8.21
C GLN A 179 -14.58 18.27 7.04
N TYR A 180 -14.23 17.06 6.53
CA TYR A 180 -14.66 16.60 5.21
C TYR A 180 -15.47 15.32 5.18
N ASP A 181 -15.50 14.53 6.27
CA ASP A 181 -16.32 13.32 6.35
C ASP A 181 -17.83 13.63 6.35
N ALA A 182 -18.67 12.65 6.20
CA ALA A 182 -20.12 12.76 6.03
C ALA A 182 -20.82 13.64 7.09
N ASP A 183 -20.35 13.58 8.34
CA ASP A 183 -20.85 14.40 9.46
C ASP A 183 -19.95 15.63 9.73
N GLY A 184 -19.03 15.93 8.83
CA GLY A 184 -18.03 17.00 8.97
C GLY A 184 -18.59 18.41 8.78
N LEU A 185 -17.70 19.39 8.93
CA LEU A 185 -18.07 20.83 8.82
C LEU A 185 -18.37 21.24 7.38
N THR A 186 -17.70 20.64 6.41
CA THR A 186 -17.87 20.85 4.97
C THR A 186 -17.76 19.50 4.24
N PRO A 187 -18.75 18.62 4.43
CA PRO A 187 -18.67 17.25 3.97
C PRO A 187 -18.54 17.16 2.45
N VAL A 188 -17.75 16.18 2.00
CA VAL A 188 -17.71 15.79 0.59
C VAL A 188 -19.00 15.02 0.27
N SER A 189 -19.62 15.37 -0.83
CA SER A 189 -20.86 14.71 -1.25
C SER A 189 -20.58 13.36 -1.91
N ASP A 190 -21.56 12.44 -1.83
CA ASP A 190 -21.52 11.18 -2.55
C ASP A 190 -21.35 11.38 -4.07
N ASP A 191 -21.92 12.46 -4.63
CA ASP A 191 -21.79 12.79 -6.05
C ASP A 191 -20.32 13.15 -6.41
N GLU A 192 -19.62 13.88 -5.53
CA GLU A 192 -18.18 14.18 -5.74
C GLU A 192 -17.34 12.91 -5.68
N ILE A 193 -17.60 12.04 -4.68
CA ILE A 193 -16.91 10.75 -4.54
C ILE A 193 -17.18 9.87 -5.77
N ASN A 194 -18.42 9.71 -6.18
CA ASN A 194 -18.79 8.90 -7.35
C ASN A 194 -18.19 9.45 -8.65
N THR A 195 -18.12 10.77 -8.79
CA THR A 195 -17.44 11.42 -9.93
C THR A 195 -15.96 11.06 -9.94
N TYR A 196 -15.29 11.21 -8.80
CA TYR A 196 -13.87 10.84 -8.65
C TYR A 196 -13.63 9.37 -8.97
N ILE A 197 -14.46 8.46 -8.45
CA ILE A 197 -14.38 7.02 -8.74
C ILE A 197 -14.51 6.77 -10.25
N THR A 198 -15.52 7.35 -10.88
CA THR A 198 -15.79 7.17 -12.32
C THR A 198 -14.60 7.63 -13.19
N GLU A 199 -13.94 8.71 -12.78
CA GLU A 199 -12.82 9.30 -13.53
C GLU A 199 -11.50 8.56 -13.30
N ASN A 200 -11.33 7.93 -12.14
CA ASN A 200 -10.04 7.41 -11.70
C ASN A 200 -9.98 5.90 -11.48
N TYR A 201 -11.11 5.19 -11.39
CA TYR A 201 -11.13 3.76 -11.10
C TYR A 201 -12.04 2.97 -12.05
N ALA A 202 -11.65 1.74 -12.31
CA ALA A 202 -12.45 0.75 -13.01
C ALA A 202 -12.54 -0.53 -12.17
N ALA A 203 -13.74 -1.01 -11.91
CA ALA A 203 -13.97 -2.33 -11.33
C ALA A 203 -13.94 -3.37 -12.46
N VAL A 204 -13.04 -4.34 -12.37
CA VAL A 204 -12.74 -5.27 -13.47
C VAL A 204 -12.58 -6.69 -12.99
N LYS A 205 -13.14 -7.61 -13.76
CA LYS A 205 -12.81 -9.03 -13.71
C LYS A 205 -12.26 -9.43 -15.08
N TYR A 206 -11.21 -10.23 -15.11
CA TYR A 206 -10.69 -10.72 -16.38
C TYR A 206 -10.04 -12.09 -16.28
N LEU A 207 -10.11 -12.85 -17.37
CA LEU A 207 -9.34 -14.06 -17.59
C LEU A 207 -8.34 -13.81 -18.71
N LYS A 208 -7.10 -14.27 -18.55
CA LYS A 208 -6.07 -14.22 -19.58
C LYS A 208 -5.82 -15.60 -20.16
N LEU A 209 -6.08 -15.81 -21.43
CA LEU A 209 -5.78 -17.02 -22.15
C LEU A 209 -4.59 -16.79 -23.07
N ASN A 210 -3.44 -17.39 -22.76
CA ASN A 210 -2.26 -17.29 -23.61
C ASN A 210 -2.44 -18.21 -24.84
N PHE A 211 -1.88 -17.77 -25.99
CA PHE A 211 -1.77 -18.62 -27.18
C PHE A 211 -0.56 -19.54 -27.04
N THR A 212 -0.62 -20.40 -26.04
CA THR A 212 0.41 -21.39 -25.71
C THR A 212 -0.23 -22.76 -25.52
N ASP A 213 0.58 -23.81 -25.71
CA ASP A 213 0.21 -25.14 -25.28
C ASP A 213 0.35 -25.30 -23.74
N TYR A 214 0.17 -26.54 -23.25
CA TYR A 214 0.26 -26.84 -21.80
C TYR A 214 1.67 -26.67 -21.23
N GLN A 215 2.73 -26.66 -22.06
CA GLN A 215 4.10 -26.42 -21.67
C GLN A 215 4.49 -24.93 -21.76
N GLY A 216 3.55 -24.06 -22.09
CA GLY A 216 3.81 -22.62 -22.27
C GLY A 216 4.50 -22.28 -23.60
N VAL A 217 4.62 -23.24 -24.52
CA VAL A 217 5.21 -23.02 -25.85
C VAL A 217 4.19 -22.32 -26.76
N SER A 218 4.60 -21.26 -27.43
CA SER A 218 3.71 -20.50 -28.33
C SER A 218 3.14 -21.37 -29.45
N LEU A 219 1.81 -21.31 -29.60
CA LEU A 219 1.10 -21.94 -30.70
C LEU A 219 1.49 -21.32 -32.04
N LYS A 220 1.62 -22.15 -33.06
CA LYS A 220 2.01 -21.72 -34.42
C LYS A 220 0.95 -22.03 -35.46
N ASP A 221 0.05 -22.95 -35.15
CA ASP A 221 -1.05 -23.32 -36.05
C ASP A 221 -2.23 -22.37 -35.80
N ASP A 222 -2.74 -21.81 -36.89
CA ASP A 222 -3.89 -20.90 -36.85
C ASP A 222 -5.14 -21.59 -36.26
N ALA A 223 -5.28 -22.90 -36.45
CA ALA A 223 -6.42 -23.66 -35.92
C ALA A 223 -6.33 -23.78 -34.39
N ASP A 224 -5.12 -23.98 -33.82
CA ASP A 224 -4.90 -24.03 -32.38
C ASP A 224 -5.13 -22.66 -31.72
N ILE A 225 -4.63 -21.60 -32.34
CA ILE A 225 -4.89 -20.23 -31.88
C ILE A 225 -6.39 -19.93 -31.94
N GLN A 226 -7.08 -20.37 -32.99
CA GLN A 226 -8.53 -20.17 -33.10
C GLN A 226 -9.29 -20.94 -32.02
N ALA A 227 -8.84 -22.15 -31.66
CA ALA A 227 -9.45 -22.91 -30.58
C ALA A 227 -9.37 -22.17 -29.22
N VAL A 228 -8.26 -21.48 -28.91
CA VAL A 228 -8.15 -20.64 -27.71
C VAL A 228 -9.09 -19.44 -27.78
N LYS A 229 -9.23 -18.81 -28.95
CA LYS A 229 -10.20 -17.71 -29.17
C LYS A 229 -11.65 -18.16 -29.02
N ASP A 230 -11.97 -19.35 -29.53
CA ASP A 230 -13.30 -19.95 -29.40
C ASP A 230 -13.61 -20.29 -27.93
N LEU A 231 -12.61 -20.76 -27.16
CA LEU A 231 -12.74 -20.97 -25.72
C LEU A 231 -13.00 -19.65 -25.00
N ALA A 232 -12.26 -18.60 -25.29
CA ALA A 232 -12.49 -17.28 -24.69
C ALA A 232 -13.89 -16.74 -25.02
N GLN A 233 -14.37 -16.96 -26.24
CA GLN A 233 -15.73 -16.60 -26.64
C GLN A 233 -16.78 -17.42 -25.84
N ALA A 234 -16.54 -18.71 -25.65
CA ALA A 234 -17.44 -19.56 -24.86
C ALA A 234 -17.53 -19.09 -23.39
N TYR A 235 -16.41 -18.68 -22.78
CA TYR A 235 -16.41 -18.05 -21.44
C TYR A 235 -17.23 -16.75 -21.43
N ALA A 236 -17.03 -15.89 -22.40
CA ALA A 236 -17.78 -14.63 -22.49
C ALA A 236 -19.30 -14.90 -22.68
N ASP A 237 -19.68 -15.82 -23.55
CA ASP A 237 -21.08 -16.18 -23.81
C ASP A 237 -21.72 -16.82 -22.58
N ARG A 238 -21.01 -17.69 -21.84
CA ARG A 238 -21.49 -18.31 -20.62
C ARG A 238 -21.77 -17.26 -19.56
N TYR A 239 -20.77 -16.38 -19.27
CA TYR A 239 -20.96 -15.29 -18.33
C TYR A 239 -22.12 -14.37 -18.74
N ASN A 240 -22.20 -13.97 -20.00
CA ASN A 240 -23.26 -13.11 -20.49
C ASN A 240 -24.67 -13.73 -20.40
N SER A 241 -24.76 -15.07 -20.32
CA SER A 241 -26.01 -15.79 -20.15
C SER A 241 -26.39 -16.03 -18.70
N THR A 242 -25.43 -16.25 -17.81
CA THR A 242 -25.65 -16.61 -16.40
C THR A 242 -25.45 -15.43 -15.43
N GLY A 243 -24.55 -14.51 -15.78
CA GLY A 243 -24.07 -13.46 -14.87
C GLY A 243 -23.15 -13.98 -13.76
N ASP A 244 -22.81 -15.26 -13.78
CA ASP A 244 -21.99 -15.91 -12.75
C ASP A 244 -20.54 -16.03 -13.20
N TRP A 245 -19.67 -15.15 -12.63
CA TRP A 245 -18.24 -15.18 -12.90
C TRP A 245 -17.57 -16.40 -12.27
N SER A 246 -18.08 -16.91 -11.16
CA SER A 246 -17.46 -18.03 -10.44
C SER A 246 -17.46 -19.33 -11.28
N GLU A 247 -18.48 -19.51 -12.12
CA GLU A 247 -18.52 -20.67 -13.03
C GLU A 247 -17.37 -20.65 -14.05
N ILE A 248 -17.15 -19.51 -14.70
CA ILE A 248 -16.09 -19.42 -15.72
C ILE A 248 -14.70 -19.33 -15.09
N GLN A 249 -14.57 -18.73 -13.92
CA GLN A 249 -13.32 -18.69 -13.15
C GLN A 249 -12.93 -20.12 -12.73
N TYR A 250 -13.89 -20.90 -12.21
CA TYR A 250 -13.65 -22.30 -11.83
C TYR A 250 -13.16 -23.12 -13.02
N ASP A 251 -13.83 -23.02 -14.16
CA ASP A 251 -13.45 -23.76 -15.37
C ASP A 251 -12.07 -23.34 -15.89
N PHE A 252 -11.77 -22.05 -15.84
CA PHE A 252 -10.46 -21.51 -16.19
C PHE A 252 -9.36 -22.01 -15.24
N ASP A 253 -9.58 -21.98 -13.94
CA ASP A 253 -8.62 -22.44 -12.92
C ASP A 253 -8.41 -23.96 -13.02
N LEU A 254 -9.46 -24.71 -13.30
CA LEU A 254 -9.37 -26.15 -13.56
C LEU A 254 -8.49 -26.44 -14.79
N ARG A 255 -8.68 -25.70 -15.86
CA ARG A 255 -7.82 -25.79 -17.06
C ARG A 255 -6.35 -25.53 -16.72
N GLN A 256 -6.04 -24.49 -15.96
CA GLN A 256 -4.67 -24.21 -15.53
C GLN A 256 -4.10 -25.37 -14.70
N ALA A 257 -4.86 -25.86 -13.71
CA ALA A 257 -4.44 -26.99 -12.88
C ALA A 257 -4.17 -28.28 -13.69
N GLN A 258 -4.96 -28.54 -14.71
CA GLN A 258 -4.74 -29.69 -15.61
C GLN A 258 -3.47 -29.53 -16.45
N PHE A 259 -3.20 -28.33 -16.92
CA PHE A 259 -1.98 -28.03 -17.67
C PHE A 259 -0.72 -28.10 -16.78
N ASP A 260 -0.79 -27.55 -15.58
CA ASP A 260 0.30 -27.63 -14.59
C ASP A 260 0.61 -29.09 -14.22
N ALA A 261 -0.45 -29.90 -14.01
CA ALA A 261 -0.31 -31.33 -13.72
C ALA A 261 0.31 -32.12 -14.90
N TRP A 262 -0.06 -31.73 -16.12
CA TRP A 262 0.53 -32.33 -17.31
C TRP A 262 2.00 -31.98 -17.46
N THR A 263 2.34 -30.69 -17.35
CA THR A 263 3.74 -30.22 -17.40
C THR A 263 4.60 -30.90 -16.34
N LYS A 264 4.09 -30.99 -15.10
CA LYS A 264 4.77 -31.71 -14.03
C LYS A 264 4.95 -33.19 -14.33
N ALA A 265 3.95 -33.82 -14.93
CA ALA A 265 4.05 -35.25 -15.33
C ALA A 265 5.10 -35.48 -16.40
N ASP A 266 5.32 -34.56 -17.34
CA ASP A 266 6.40 -34.62 -18.31
C ASP A 266 7.77 -34.67 -17.62
N ASP A 267 7.99 -33.76 -16.67
CA ASP A 267 9.25 -33.66 -15.93
C ASP A 267 9.48 -34.91 -15.06
N ASP A 268 8.47 -35.30 -14.28
CA ASP A 268 8.55 -36.50 -13.39
C ASP A 268 8.81 -37.78 -14.19
N TYR A 269 8.17 -37.96 -15.38
CA TYR A 269 8.37 -39.12 -16.23
C TYR A 269 9.77 -39.15 -16.86
N ALA A 270 10.28 -37.96 -17.29
CA ALA A 270 11.64 -37.85 -17.80
C ALA A 270 12.68 -38.21 -16.74
N GLU A 271 12.50 -37.74 -15.50
CA GLU A 271 13.36 -38.10 -14.36
C GLU A 271 13.33 -39.59 -14.05
N MET A 272 12.14 -40.19 -14.02
CA MET A 272 11.97 -41.61 -13.81
C MET A 272 12.71 -42.45 -14.87
N LYS A 273 12.63 -42.06 -16.14
CA LYS A 273 13.30 -42.75 -17.26
C LYS A 273 14.81 -42.54 -17.28
N SER A 274 15.29 -41.37 -16.83
CA SER A 274 16.72 -41.09 -16.75
C SER A 274 17.45 -41.79 -15.61
N GLY A 275 16.72 -42.41 -14.67
CA GLY A 275 17.27 -43.06 -13.50
C GLY A 275 17.83 -42.09 -12.44
N THR A 276 17.50 -40.82 -12.53
CA THR A 276 17.89 -39.76 -11.58
C THR A 276 16.85 -39.53 -10.48
N ALA A 277 15.77 -40.31 -10.43
CA ALA A 277 14.79 -40.22 -9.34
C ALA A 277 15.47 -40.65 -8.02
N GLU A 278 15.92 -39.66 -7.24
CA GLU A 278 16.28 -39.87 -5.85
C GLU A 278 15.02 -40.27 -5.08
N ALA A 279 15.13 -41.40 -4.32
CA ALA A 279 14.08 -41.82 -3.41
C ALA A 279 13.77 -40.64 -2.47
N GLU A 280 12.49 -40.24 -2.36
CA GLU A 280 12.06 -39.22 -1.42
C GLU A 280 12.62 -39.50 -0.02
N PRO A 281 13.35 -38.59 0.61
CA PRO A 281 13.75 -38.78 1.99
C PRO A 281 12.52 -38.62 2.87
N ASP A 282 12.28 -39.68 3.66
CA ASP A 282 11.28 -39.74 4.73
C ASP A 282 11.15 -38.38 5.46
N SER A 283 9.94 -37.83 5.45
CA SER A 283 9.64 -36.50 5.97
C SER A 283 9.65 -36.47 7.51
N GLN A 284 10.84 -36.47 8.12
CA GLN A 284 11.06 -36.08 9.52
C GLN A 284 12.42 -35.37 9.65
N ASN A 285 12.47 -34.12 9.40
CA ASN A 285 13.45 -33.10 9.78
C ASN A 285 13.84 -32.18 8.58
N ALA A 286 12.98 -31.23 8.26
CA ALA A 286 13.39 -30.12 7.42
C ALA A 286 13.66 -28.89 8.31
N PRO A 287 14.85 -28.28 8.26
CA PRO A 287 15.04 -26.91 8.73
C PRO A 287 14.41 -25.95 7.72
N ALA A 288 13.78 -24.90 8.23
CA ALA A 288 13.13 -23.87 7.45
C ALA A 288 14.04 -23.26 6.36
N PRO A 289 13.54 -22.98 5.16
CA PRO A 289 14.34 -22.39 4.09
C PRO A 289 14.71 -20.95 4.43
N SER A 290 16.01 -20.65 4.30
CA SER A 290 16.51 -19.29 4.31
C SER A 290 16.16 -18.63 2.97
N THR A 291 15.31 -17.64 3.00
CA THR A 291 15.08 -16.75 1.85
C THR A 291 16.18 -15.71 1.81
N ALA A 292 17.06 -15.82 0.82
CA ALA A 292 17.87 -14.71 0.35
C ALA A 292 17.38 -14.31 -1.04
N ASP A 293 17.38 -13.00 -1.24
CA ASP A 293 17.19 -12.25 -2.47
C ASP A 293 15.77 -11.99 -2.99
N ALA A 294 15.27 -10.77 -2.66
CA ALA A 294 14.73 -9.86 -3.67
C ALA A 294 14.72 -8.43 -3.10
N ALA A 295 15.43 -7.57 -3.80
CA ALA A 295 15.51 -6.15 -3.53
C ALA A 295 14.17 -5.42 -3.80
N GLY A 296 13.82 -4.55 -2.87
CA GLY A 296 13.37 -3.19 -3.02
C GLY A 296 12.09 -2.87 -3.77
N THR A 297 11.14 -2.38 -3.04
CA THR A 297 10.56 -1.03 -3.18
C THR A 297 9.61 -0.85 -2.00
N GLY A 298 9.73 0.27 -1.30
CA GLY A 298 8.90 0.56 -0.14
C GLY A 298 7.46 0.83 -0.55
N GLU A 299 6.58 -0.03 -0.12
CA GLU A 299 5.15 0.25 0.01
C GLU A 299 4.78 0.03 1.47
N VAL A 300 4.08 0.99 2.01
CA VAL A 300 3.53 0.98 3.36
C VAL A 300 2.56 -0.20 3.45
N PRO A 301 2.67 -1.11 4.42
CA PRO A 301 1.73 -2.21 4.54
C PRO A 301 0.37 -1.70 4.97
N ALA A 302 -0.64 -2.01 4.18
CA ALA A 302 -2.02 -1.95 4.62
C ALA A 302 -2.23 -3.01 5.72
N ASP A 303 -2.80 -2.56 6.83
CA ASP A 303 -3.09 -3.32 8.04
C ASP A 303 -4.04 -4.48 7.74
N GLU A 304 -3.60 -5.71 8.02
CA GLU A 304 -4.49 -6.87 8.06
C GLU A 304 -5.25 -6.86 9.40
N ALA A 305 -6.48 -6.42 9.37
CA ALA A 305 -7.40 -6.62 10.46
C ALA A 305 -7.82 -8.09 10.52
N GLU A 306 -7.23 -8.85 11.43
CA GLU A 306 -7.59 -10.20 11.78
C GLU A 306 -8.93 -10.21 12.53
N SER A 307 -10.03 -10.44 11.80
CA SER A 307 -11.34 -10.68 12.37
C SER A 307 -11.46 -12.14 12.82
N THR A 308 -11.35 -12.39 14.11
CA THR A 308 -11.74 -13.65 14.73
C THR A 308 -13.27 -13.77 14.75
N ALA A 309 -13.84 -14.50 13.81
CA ALA A 309 -15.22 -14.96 13.87
C ALA A 309 -15.27 -16.37 14.44
N GLU A 310 -15.97 -16.51 15.55
CA GLU A 310 -16.27 -17.81 16.20
C GLU A 310 -17.06 -18.74 15.25
N ALA A 311 -16.57 -19.98 15.15
CA ALA A 311 -17.19 -21.04 14.39
C ALA A 311 -18.50 -21.49 15.05
N GLY A 312 -19.62 -21.11 14.46
CA GLY A 312 -20.91 -21.76 14.70
C GLY A 312 -21.03 -22.98 13.80
N THR A 313 -20.99 -24.18 14.41
CA THR A 313 -21.30 -25.45 13.76
C THR A 313 -22.77 -25.48 13.34
N ALA A 314 -23.03 -25.47 12.03
CA ALA A 314 -24.28 -25.92 11.47
C ALA A 314 -24.00 -27.03 10.46
N ASP A 315 -24.44 -28.23 10.83
CA ASP A 315 -24.54 -29.41 10.02
C ASP A 315 -25.37 -29.12 8.76
N ALA A 316 -24.79 -29.18 7.59
CA ALA A 316 -25.49 -29.17 6.32
C ALA A 316 -25.25 -30.52 5.60
N PRO A 317 -26.27 -31.16 5.08
CA PRO A 317 -26.13 -32.47 4.49
C PRO A 317 -25.33 -32.45 3.21
N SER A 318 -24.40 -33.39 3.09
CA SER A 318 -23.67 -33.67 1.86
C SER A 318 -24.64 -34.13 0.78
N GLU A 319 -25.05 -33.26 -0.11
CA GLU A 319 -25.58 -33.70 -1.42
C GLU A 319 -24.37 -34.00 -2.33
N GLU A 320 -24.26 -35.27 -2.70
CA GLU A 320 -23.48 -35.69 -3.87
C GLU A 320 -24.04 -34.95 -5.08
N VAL A 321 -23.38 -33.91 -5.53
CA VAL A 321 -23.63 -33.35 -6.84
C VAL A 321 -23.06 -34.32 -7.86
N ALA A 322 -23.95 -35.15 -8.41
CA ALA A 322 -23.68 -35.91 -9.59
C ALA A 322 -23.22 -34.96 -10.69
N GLY A 323 -22.01 -35.22 -11.21
CA GLY A 323 -21.44 -34.43 -12.27
C GLY A 323 -22.31 -34.38 -13.50
N ASP A 324 -22.98 -33.27 -13.71
CA ASP A 324 -23.44 -32.86 -15.02
C ASP A 324 -22.45 -31.79 -15.49
N SER A 325 -21.58 -32.23 -16.41
CA SER A 325 -20.45 -31.44 -16.86
C SER A 325 -20.90 -30.36 -17.85
N ASP A 326 -21.20 -29.20 -17.34
CA ASP A 326 -21.25 -27.98 -18.16
C ASP A 326 -19.90 -27.27 -18.14
N THR A 327 -18.77 -27.97 -18.03
CA THR A 327 -17.46 -27.38 -18.20
C THR A 327 -17.27 -26.94 -19.64
N ILE A 328 -16.83 -25.70 -19.86
CA ILE A 328 -16.55 -25.13 -21.18
C ILE A 328 -15.26 -25.73 -21.73
N PHE A 329 -14.25 -25.85 -20.87
CA PHE A 329 -12.98 -26.44 -21.22
C PHE A 329 -13.03 -27.98 -21.12
N VAL A 330 -12.76 -28.63 -22.24
CA VAL A 330 -12.73 -30.10 -22.29
C VAL A 330 -11.40 -30.58 -21.72
N LYS A 331 -11.48 -31.53 -20.74
CA LYS A 331 -10.29 -32.17 -20.17
C LYS A 331 -9.38 -32.72 -21.27
N PRO A 332 -8.06 -32.42 -21.22
CA PRO A 332 -7.12 -32.88 -22.22
C PRO A 332 -6.94 -34.40 -22.14
N VAL A 333 -6.74 -35.00 -23.30
CA VAL A 333 -6.45 -36.45 -23.44
C VAL A 333 -5.04 -36.59 -23.97
N VAL A 334 -4.18 -37.24 -23.17
CA VAL A 334 -2.79 -37.48 -23.54
C VAL A 334 -2.72 -38.58 -24.60
N ASN A 335 -2.11 -38.30 -25.74
CA ASN A 335 -1.99 -39.24 -26.87
C ASN A 335 -0.59 -39.10 -27.50
N SER A 336 0.35 -39.89 -26.99
CA SER A 336 1.70 -40.03 -27.55
C SER A 336 1.94 -41.48 -27.98
N ASP A 337 3.09 -41.73 -28.60
CA ASP A 337 3.49 -43.13 -28.98
C ASP A 337 3.90 -43.97 -27.77
N ASP A 338 4.14 -43.36 -26.59
CA ASP A 338 4.48 -44.07 -25.35
C ASP A 338 3.23 -44.29 -24.48
N ALA A 339 2.73 -45.54 -24.47
CA ALA A 339 1.53 -45.89 -23.72
C ALA A 339 1.71 -45.82 -22.19
N GLU A 340 2.94 -45.98 -21.67
CA GLU A 340 3.24 -45.83 -20.24
C GLU A 340 3.19 -44.33 -19.84
N TYR A 341 3.77 -43.50 -20.65
CA TYR A 341 3.67 -42.05 -20.50
C TYR A 341 2.22 -41.56 -20.57
N ASN A 342 1.46 -41.99 -21.58
CA ASN A 342 0.06 -41.59 -21.73
C ASN A 342 -0.75 -41.88 -20.46
N LYS A 343 -0.56 -43.07 -19.87
CA LYS A 343 -1.22 -43.41 -18.63
C LYS A 343 -0.77 -42.56 -17.46
N PHE A 344 0.55 -42.35 -17.32
CA PHE A 344 1.14 -41.60 -16.23
C PHE A 344 0.66 -40.12 -16.24
N ALA A 345 0.75 -39.45 -17.37
CA ALA A 345 0.31 -38.07 -17.51
C ALA A 345 -1.23 -37.94 -17.40
N GLN A 346 -2.00 -38.91 -17.94
CA GLN A 346 -3.46 -38.89 -17.80
C GLN A 346 -3.89 -39.05 -16.36
N ASP A 347 -3.25 -39.95 -15.60
CA ASP A 347 -3.53 -40.14 -14.16
C ASP A 347 -3.28 -38.82 -13.36
N ALA A 348 -2.24 -38.06 -13.71
CA ALA A 348 -1.96 -36.75 -13.08
C ALA A 348 -3.04 -35.70 -13.41
N ILE A 349 -3.47 -35.61 -14.67
CA ILE A 349 -4.57 -34.72 -15.10
C ILE A 349 -5.88 -35.10 -14.41
N ASP A 350 -6.17 -36.39 -14.29
CA ASP A 350 -7.38 -36.89 -13.65
C ASP A 350 -7.38 -36.59 -12.15
N ALA A 351 -6.21 -36.66 -11.48
CA ALA A 351 -6.06 -36.29 -10.08
C ALA A 351 -6.31 -34.79 -9.89
N ALA A 352 -5.73 -33.93 -10.73
CA ALA A 352 -5.96 -32.47 -10.69
C ALA A 352 -7.43 -32.12 -10.95
N THR A 353 -8.12 -32.89 -11.80
CA THR A 353 -9.56 -32.71 -12.07
C THR A 353 -10.42 -33.07 -10.86
N ALA A 354 -10.01 -34.13 -10.09
CA ALA A 354 -10.74 -34.55 -8.91
C ALA A 354 -10.53 -33.66 -7.67
N GLU A 355 -9.49 -32.87 -7.68
CA GLU A 355 -9.19 -31.95 -6.59
C GLU A 355 -10.15 -30.73 -6.65
N LYS A 356 -11.02 -30.63 -5.64
CA LYS A 356 -11.88 -29.44 -5.50
C LYS A 356 -11.03 -28.24 -5.13
N LYS A 357 -11.07 -27.20 -5.94
CA LYS A 357 -10.46 -25.90 -5.64
C LYS A 357 -11.55 -24.89 -5.28
N ASP A 358 -11.31 -24.14 -4.22
CA ASP A 358 -12.13 -22.97 -3.94
C ASP A 358 -11.82 -21.89 -4.98
N VAL A 359 -12.86 -21.37 -5.58
CA VAL A 359 -12.73 -20.27 -6.54
C VAL A 359 -12.71 -18.96 -5.77
N SER A 360 -11.59 -18.29 -5.76
CA SER A 360 -11.51 -16.93 -5.27
C SER A 360 -11.78 -15.96 -6.42
N THR A 361 -12.99 -15.44 -6.49
CA THR A 361 -13.31 -14.34 -7.42
C THR A 361 -12.74 -13.06 -6.85
N VAL A 362 -11.65 -12.59 -7.40
CA VAL A 362 -11.07 -11.29 -7.02
C VAL A 362 -11.50 -10.26 -8.04
N GLU A 363 -12.43 -9.38 -7.64
CA GLU A 363 -12.70 -8.16 -8.37
C GLU A 363 -11.52 -7.21 -8.16
N GLN A 364 -10.97 -6.69 -9.25
CA GLN A 364 -9.84 -5.80 -9.21
C GLN A 364 -10.31 -4.36 -9.45
N TYR A 365 -9.85 -3.45 -8.60
CA TYR A 365 -10.08 -2.03 -8.74
C TYR A 365 -8.82 -1.37 -9.29
N ILE A 366 -8.86 -1.03 -10.59
CA ILE A 366 -7.70 -0.55 -11.31
C ILE A 366 -7.75 0.97 -11.38
N LYS A 367 -6.71 1.62 -10.85
CA LYS A 367 -6.55 3.06 -10.99
C LYS A 367 -6.07 3.38 -12.41
N LYS A 368 -6.57 4.48 -12.99
CA LYS A 368 -6.31 4.89 -14.37
C LYS A 368 -4.83 5.00 -14.73
N ASP A 369 -4.03 5.49 -13.78
CA ASP A 369 -2.59 5.69 -13.97
C ASP A 369 -1.75 4.49 -13.50
N SER A 370 -2.41 3.36 -13.20
CA SER A 370 -1.72 2.16 -12.73
C SER A 370 -0.95 1.48 -13.87
N SER A 371 0.31 1.14 -13.62
CA SER A 371 1.15 0.34 -14.52
C SER A 371 1.04 -1.17 -14.30
N THR A 372 0.06 -1.63 -13.51
CA THR A 372 -0.09 -3.06 -13.15
C THR A 372 -0.55 -3.93 -14.31
N LEU A 373 -1.22 -3.34 -15.30
CA LEU A 373 -1.70 -4.03 -16.49
C LEU A 373 -0.98 -3.53 -17.76
N PRO A 374 -0.93 -4.35 -18.83
CA PRO A 374 -0.47 -3.90 -20.13
C PRO A 374 -1.24 -2.65 -20.60
N GLU A 375 -0.53 -1.67 -21.16
CA GLU A 375 -1.10 -0.39 -21.57
C GLU A 375 -2.33 -0.55 -22.48
N LYS A 376 -2.25 -1.43 -23.49
CA LYS A 376 -3.37 -1.68 -24.41
C LYS A 376 -4.59 -2.32 -23.74
N LEU A 377 -4.37 -3.19 -22.76
CA LEU A 377 -5.46 -3.76 -21.96
C LEU A 377 -6.11 -2.68 -21.09
N THR A 378 -5.30 -1.83 -20.48
CA THR A 378 -5.77 -0.68 -19.69
C THR A 378 -6.62 0.24 -20.55
N GLU A 379 -6.14 0.62 -21.76
CA GLU A 379 -6.91 1.43 -22.69
C GLU A 379 -8.23 0.76 -23.10
N TYR A 380 -8.20 -0.55 -23.36
CA TYR A 380 -9.41 -1.31 -23.68
C TYR A 380 -10.43 -1.28 -22.54
N ILE A 381 -10.00 -1.53 -21.31
CA ILE A 381 -10.84 -1.49 -20.11
C ILE A 381 -11.51 -0.12 -19.96
N TRP A 382 -10.76 0.97 -20.13
CA TRP A 382 -11.30 2.32 -19.98
C TRP A 382 -12.31 2.70 -21.05
N ASN A 383 -12.26 2.08 -22.22
CA ASN A 383 -13.22 2.26 -23.31
C ASN A 383 -14.37 1.25 -23.28
N ALA A 384 -14.29 0.19 -22.46
CA ALA A 384 -15.36 -0.80 -22.33
C ALA A 384 -16.59 -0.22 -21.64
N SER A 385 -17.76 -0.78 -21.98
CA SER A 385 -19.02 -0.45 -21.29
C SER A 385 -19.01 -0.97 -19.84
N THR A 386 -19.66 -0.23 -18.94
CA THR A 386 -19.88 -0.60 -17.54
C THR A 386 -21.20 -1.36 -17.35
N ASP A 387 -21.66 -2.09 -18.38
CA ASP A 387 -22.91 -2.84 -18.34
C ASP A 387 -22.75 -4.28 -17.82
N SER A 388 -21.63 -4.57 -17.19
CA SER A 388 -21.30 -5.88 -16.59
C SER A 388 -21.37 -7.02 -17.61
N LYS A 389 -21.03 -6.77 -18.88
CA LYS A 389 -20.94 -7.79 -19.92
C LYS A 389 -19.51 -8.17 -20.21
N ALA A 390 -19.31 -9.47 -20.40
CA ALA A 390 -18.04 -9.98 -20.87
C ALA A 390 -17.82 -9.60 -22.34
N THR A 391 -16.64 -9.07 -22.62
CA THR A 391 -16.15 -8.71 -23.92
C THR A 391 -14.75 -9.31 -24.13
N LEU A 392 -14.29 -9.38 -25.38
CA LEU A 392 -12.99 -9.98 -25.70
C LEU A 392 -12.00 -8.90 -26.13
N PHE A 393 -10.79 -8.99 -25.62
CA PHE A 393 -9.64 -8.20 -26.07
C PHE A 393 -8.50 -9.13 -26.46
N THR A 394 -8.09 -9.08 -27.74
CA THR A 394 -6.92 -9.81 -28.25
C THR A 394 -5.69 -8.90 -28.18
N ASP A 395 -4.66 -9.38 -27.50
CA ASP A 395 -3.35 -8.73 -27.41
C ASP A 395 -2.35 -9.52 -28.25
N ASP A 396 -2.20 -9.10 -29.49
CA ASP A 396 -1.29 -9.76 -30.44
C ASP A 396 0.19 -9.61 -30.05
N GLU A 397 0.57 -8.54 -29.32
CA GLU A 397 1.93 -8.33 -28.88
C GLU A 397 2.33 -9.32 -27.78
N ASN A 398 1.40 -9.59 -26.86
CA ASN A 398 1.61 -10.53 -25.77
C ASN A 398 1.08 -11.94 -26.09
N SER A 399 0.63 -12.17 -27.33
CA SER A 399 0.13 -13.45 -27.80
C SER A 399 -0.91 -14.07 -26.86
N CYS A 400 -1.96 -13.31 -26.54
CA CYS A 400 -3.03 -13.75 -25.66
C CYS A 400 -4.37 -13.10 -26.01
N ILE A 401 -5.43 -13.60 -25.41
CA ILE A 401 -6.77 -13.02 -25.44
C ILE A 401 -7.30 -12.91 -24.02
N TYR A 402 -7.99 -11.80 -23.74
CA TYR A 402 -8.64 -11.57 -22.45
C TYR A 402 -10.16 -11.65 -22.61
N VAL A 403 -10.81 -12.28 -21.64
CA VAL A 403 -12.23 -12.12 -21.36
C VAL A 403 -12.34 -11.04 -20.29
N VAL A 404 -12.96 -9.92 -20.58
CA VAL A 404 -12.99 -8.74 -19.70
C VAL A 404 -14.42 -8.38 -19.36
N VAL A 405 -14.71 -8.18 -18.10
CA VAL A 405 -15.95 -7.58 -17.59
C VAL A 405 -15.58 -6.30 -16.87
N ARG A 406 -16.20 -5.21 -17.24
CA ARG A 406 -16.12 -3.94 -16.50
C ARG A 406 -17.44 -3.68 -15.82
N ASP A 407 -17.37 -3.55 -14.50
CA ASP A 407 -18.51 -3.17 -13.67
C ASP A 407 -18.47 -1.66 -13.36
N ASP A 408 -19.58 -1.12 -12.92
CA ASP A 408 -19.65 0.25 -12.43
C ASP A 408 -19.08 0.32 -11.01
N ALA A 409 -17.85 0.83 -10.86
CA ALA A 409 -17.16 0.92 -9.58
C ALA A 409 -17.95 1.76 -8.54
N THR A 410 -18.84 2.65 -8.98
CA THR A 410 -19.67 3.46 -8.05
C THR A 410 -20.73 2.64 -7.33
N THR A 411 -21.03 1.43 -7.81
CA THR A 411 -22.00 0.52 -7.18
C THR A 411 -21.38 -0.48 -6.21
N MET A 412 -20.07 -0.43 -6.03
CA MET A 412 -19.31 -1.37 -5.19
C MET A 412 -19.24 -0.86 -3.74
N ASP A 413 -20.35 -0.95 -3.01
CA ASP A 413 -20.53 -0.30 -1.70
C ASP A 413 -19.48 -0.70 -0.68
N SER A 414 -19.16 -2.00 -0.55
CA SER A 414 -18.15 -2.48 0.42
C SER A 414 -16.74 -1.94 0.13
N TRP A 415 -16.35 -1.89 -1.15
CA TRP A 415 -15.08 -1.31 -1.55
C TRP A 415 -15.06 0.20 -1.34
N LYS A 416 -16.15 0.89 -1.68
CA LYS A 416 -16.28 2.34 -1.43
C LYS A 416 -16.16 2.67 0.05
N GLU A 417 -16.79 1.89 0.91
CA GLU A 417 -16.71 2.07 2.36
C GLU A 417 -15.25 1.88 2.84
N THR A 418 -14.56 0.83 2.38
CA THR A 418 -13.14 0.57 2.73
C THR A 418 -12.21 1.68 2.23
N GLN A 419 -12.50 2.28 1.07
CA GLN A 419 -11.66 3.31 0.45
C GLN A 419 -12.12 4.75 0.74
N HIS A 420 -13.16 4.93 1.53
CA HIS A 420 -13.82 6.22 1.74
C HIS A 420 -12.84 7.32 2.14
N GLU A 421 -12.02 7.06 3.16
CA GLU A 421 -11.01 8.01 3.64
C GLU A 421 -9.98 8.36 2.57
N ASN A 422 -9.51 7.37 1.80
CA ASN A 422 -8.60 7.60 0.69
C ASN A 422 -9.22 8.51 -0.40
N PHE A 423 -10.52 8.38 -0.65
CA PHE A 423 -11.21 9.26 -1.59
C PHE A 423 -11.34 10.67 -1.05
N LEU A 424 -11.62 10.83 0.25
CA LEU A 424 -11.64 12.15 0.88
C LEU A 424 -10.29 12.85 0.76
N HIS A 425 -9.20 12.15 1.07
CA HIS A 425 -7.84 12.67 0.93
C HIS A 425 -7.53 13.06 -0.51
N ALA A 426 -7.81 12.19 -1.48
CA ALA A 426 -7.59 12.49 -2.88
C ALA A 426 -8.36 13.72 -3.39
N LEU A 427 -9.51 14.02 -2.79
CA LEU A 427 -10.35 15.14 -3.17
C LEU A 427 -10.03 16.44 -2.40
N LYS A 428 -9.51 16.35 -1.18
CA LYS A 428 -9.49 17.47 -0.24
C LYS A 428 -8.14 17.78 0.42
N ASP A 429 -7.07 17.02 0.19
CA ASP A 429 -5.76 17.32 0.79
C ASP A 429 -5.29 18.74 0.45
N ASP A 430 -5.39 19.16 -0.81
CA ASP A 430 -5.01 20.50 -1.22
C ASP A 430 -5.84 21.60 -0.54
N ASP A 431 -7.13 21.36 -0.34
CA ASP A 431 -8.02 22.30 0.32
C ASP A 431 -7.73 22.35 1.83
N PHE A 432 -7.41 21.20 2.42
CA PHE A 432 -7.02 21.10 3.82
C PHE A 432 -5.68 21.78 4.09
N ASP A 433 -4.70 21.58 3.23
CA ASP A 433 -3.41 22.26 3.31
C ASP A 433 -3.56 23.78 3.26
N LYS A 434 -4.39 24.29 2.35
CA LYS A 434 -4.71 25.74 2.27
C LYS A 434 -5.42 26.23 3.53
N LEU A 435 -6.37 25.44 4.05
CA LEU A 435 -7.06 25.77 5.30
C LEU A 435 -6.06 25.91 6.46
N LEU A 436 -5.16 24.95 6.60
CA LEU A 436 -4.12 24.99 7.64
C LEU A 436 -3.17 26.16 7.43
N GLU A 437 -2.74 26.42 6.19
CA GLU A 437 -1.86 27.56 5.84
C GLU A 437 -2.49 28.89 6.21
N ASP A 438 -3.76 29.10 5.89
CA ASP A 438 -4.52 30.29 6.26
C ASP A 438 -4.60 30.51 7.78
N ILE A 439 -4.52 29.44 8.56
CA ILE A 439 -4.51 29.49 10.03
C ILE A 439 -3.10 29.76 10.53
N TYR A 440 -2.14 28.92 10.20
CA TYR A 440 -0.82 28.91 10.84
C TYR A 440 0.08 30.08 10.38
N THR A 441 -0.15 30.67 9.22
CA THR A 441 0.58 31.87 8.78
C THR A 441 0.37 33.07 9.70
N LYS A 442 -0.73 33.08 10.46
CA LYS A 442 -1.05 34.10 11.46
C LYS A 442 -0.43 33.84 12.83
N TYR A 443 0.21 32.70 13.02
CA TYR A 443 0.76 32.31 14.31
C TYR A 443 2.08 33.00 14.60
N THR A 444 2.19 33.50 15.81
CA THR A 444 3.45 34.09 16.32
C THR A 444 4.43 32.94 16.63
N VAL A 445 5.67 33.09 16.16
CA VAL A 445 6.78 32.18 16.41
C VAL A 445 7.83 32.88 17.24
N GLU A 446 8.09 32.35 18.43
CA GLU A 446 9.07 32.89 19.37
C GLU A 446 10.07 31.77 19.70
N LEU A 447 11.12 31.64 18.90
CA LEU A 447 12.20 30.67 19.12
C LEU A 447 13.42 31.33 19.70
N ASP A 448 14.18 30.59 20.51
CA ASP A 448 15.46 31.08 21.06
C ASP A 448 16.51 31.17 19.96
N ASP A 449 16.94 32.40 19.68
CA ASP A 449 17.89 32.72 18.62
C ASP A 449 19.23 32.03 18.76
N TYR A 450 19.74 31.87 20.00
CA TYR A 450 20.98 31.15 20.25
C TYR A 450 20.84 29.67 19.95
N LEU A 451 19.70 29.06 20.34
CA LEU A 451 19.44 27.63 20.05
C LEU A 451 19.34 27.39 18.54
N VAL A 452 18.54 28.20 17.84
CA VAL A 452 18.29 28.00 16.39
C VAL A 452 19.51 28.32 15.53
N ASN A 453 20.24 29.40 15.84
CA ASN A 453 21.30 29.92 14.98
C ASN A 453 22.71 29.55 15.43
N THR A 454 22.88 28.96 16.62
CA THR A 454 24.20 28.61 17.14
C THR A 454 24.32 27.19 17.62
N LYS A 455 23.45 26.76 18.55
CA LYS A 455 23.56 25.42 19.14
C LYS A 455 23.04 24.34 18.18
N TYR A 456 21.90 24.58 17.55
CA TYR A 456 21.20 23.66 16.65
C TYR A 456 21.19 24.20 15.21
N ALA A 457 22.19 24.99 14.84
CA ALA A 457 22.37 25.40 13.46
C ALA A 457 22.51 24.17 12.56
N PRO A 458 21.75 24.06 11.46
CA PRO A 458 21.66 22.83 10.65
C PRO A 458 23.02 22.25 10.26
N GLU A 459 23.96 23.09 9.85
CA GLU A 459 25.31 22.71 9.44
C GLU A 459 26.21 22.19 10.59
N LYS A 460 25.74 22.22 11.83
CA LYS A 460 26.46 21.75 13.03
C LYS A 460 25.85 20.50 13.65
N LEU A 461 24.71 20.07 13.15
CA LEU A 461 24.04 18.89 13.68
C LEU A 461 24.78 17.63 13.26
N ARG A 462 25.04 16.74 14.22
CA ARG A 462 25.69 15.46 13.98
C ARG A 462 24.70 14.48 13.31
N GLY A 463 25.22 13.62 12.44
CA GLY A 463 24.41 12.61 11.77
C GLY A 463 23.59 13.10 10.57
N ILE A 464 23.75 14.39 10.18
CA ILE A 464 23.16 14.91 8.94
C ILE A 464 24.15 14.74 7.81
N GLY A 465 23.87 13.83 6.88
CA GLY A 465 24.65 13.66 5.64
C GLY A 465 26.05 13.09 5.82
N GLU A 466 26.28 12.32 6.89
CA GLU A 466 27.51 11.54 7.09
C GLU A 466 27.39 10.14 6.48
#